data_0b9a17e4b0e861846eee937a41a6cfc6
#
_entry.id   0b9a17e4b0e861846eee937a41a6cfc6
#
_cell.length_a   1.000
_cell.length_b   1.000
_cell.length_c   1.000
_cell.angle_alpha   90.00
_cell.angle_beta   90.00
_cell.angle_gamma   90.00
#
_symmetry.space_group_name_H-M   'P 1'
#
loop_
_entity.id
_entity.type
_entity.pdbx_description
1 polymer ?
#
loop_
_entity_poly.entity_id
_entity_poly.type
_entity_poly.pdbx_seq_one_letter_code
_entity_poly.pdbx_strand_id
1 'polypeptide(L)'
;LYNIGKQQIPVVKGSNHLIKGEMDMATHMHGSDGLGGVEIPRSPESAITEKGFEFIHKIIMSQPGQITWANTGSLTNLCMILREFPDLLTKFKRIVIMGGSTGRGNRTPAA
;
A
#
# COMPACT_ATOMS: atom_id res chain seq x y z
N LEU A 1 13.87 -2.41 1.86
CA LEU A 1 14.48 -1.13 2.22
C LEU A 1 15.84 -1.31 2.92
N TYR A 2 15.96 -2.22 3.88
CA TYR A 2 17.22 -2.53 4.58
C TYR A 2 18.36 -2.82 3.59
N ASN A 3 18.16 -3.76 2.65
CA ASN A 3 19.18 -4.19 1.70
C ASN A 3 19.64 -3.13 0.68
N ILE A 4 18.94 -2.01 0.59
CA ILE A 4 19.30 -0.87 -0.26
C ILE A 4 19.66 0.38 0.54
N GLY A 5 19.92 0.24 1.84
CA GLY A 5 20.34 1.35 2.71
C GLY A 5 19.26 2.41 2.97
N LYS A 6 17.97 2.04 2.91
CA LYS A 6 16.82 2.94 3.12
C LYS A 6 16.02 2.60 4.38
N GLN A 7 16.70 2.15 5.43
CA GLN A 7 16.10 1.76 6.70
C GLN A 7 15.30 2.90 7.38
N GLN A 8 15.70 4.14 7.15
CA GLN A 8 15.04 5.32 7.71
C GLN A 8 13.62 5.54 7.19
N ILE A 9 13.21 4.85 6.11
CA ILE A 9 11.85 4.95 5.59
C ILE A 9 10.95 4.02 6.40
N PRO A 10 9.96 4.55 7.13
CA PRO A 10 9.07 3.71 7.93
C PRO A 10 8.21 2.82 7.06
N VAL A 11 8.02 1.58 7.49
CA VAL A 11 7.16 0.60 6.87
C VAL A 11 5.99 0.32 7.81
N VAL A 12 4.78 0.45 7.33
CA VAL A 12 3.55 0.17 8.08
C VAL A 12 2.88 -1.07 7.52
N LYS A 13 2.48 -1.99 8.39
CA LYS A 13 1.72 -3.17 7.98
C LYS A 13 0.30 -2.76 7.57
N GLY A 14 -0.09 -3.08 6.34
CA GLY A 14 -1.45 -2.90 5.86
C GLY A 14 -2.36 -4.07 6.18
N SER A 15 -3.59 -4.03 5.65
CA SER A 15 -4.56 -5.13 5.77
C SER A 15 -4.11 -6.37 5.00
N ASN A 16 -4.35 -7.54 5.60
CA ASN A 16 -4.16 -8.84 4.94
C ASN A 16 -5.43 -9.30 4.19
N HIS A 17 -6.52 -8.55 4.30
CA HIS A 17 -7.81 -8.92 3.72
C HIS A 17 -8.36 -7.77 2.90
N LEU A 18 -9.03 -8.10 1.80
CA LEU A 18 -9.79 -7.13 1.02
C LEU A 18 -11.09 -6.77 1.75
N ILE A 19 -11.59 -5.55 1.52
CA ILE A 19 -12.93 -5.15 2.01
C ILE A 19 -14.01 -5.95 1.28
N LYS A 20 -13.78 -6.27 0.00
CA LYS A 20 -14.70 -7.04 -0.84
C LYS A 20 -13.88 -7.90 -1.81
N GLY A 21 -14.33 -9.14 -2.02
CA GLY A 21 -13.69 -10.10 -2.91
C GLY A 21 -12.55 -10.87 -2.25
N GLU A 22 -11.89 -11.70 -3.05
CA GLU A 22 -10.75 -12.50 -2.64
C GLU A 22 -9.45 -11.89 -3.18
N MET A 23 -8.36 -12.10 -2.46
CA MET A 23 -7.05 -11.60 -2.88
C MET A 23 -6.51 -12.47 -4.02
N ASP A 24 -6.30 -11.86 -5.18
CA ASP A 24 -5.64 -12.50 -6.30
C ASP A 24 -4.15 -12.12 -6.29
N MET A 25 -3.33 -13.08 -5.95
CA MET A 25 -1.88 -12.92 -5.93
C MET A 25 -1.30 -13.24 -7.30
N ALA A 26 -0.52 -12.32 -7.86
CA ALA A 26 0.10 -12.48 -9.18
C ALA A 26 1.30 -13.44 -9.14
N THR A 27 1.12 -14.62 -8.56
CA THR A 27 2.20 -15.62 -8.40
C THR A 27 2.76 -16.11 -9.73
N HIS A 28 1.95 -16.12 -10.78
CA HIS A 28 2.40 -16.47 -12.14
C HIS A 28 3.35 -15.43 -12.75
N MET A 29 3.37 -14.19 -12.25
CA MET A 29 4.27 -13.13 -12.70
C MET A 29 5.47 -12.92 -11.79
N HIS A 30 5.28 -13.06 -10.48
CA HIS A 30 6.28 -12.68 -9.48
C HIS A 30 6.80 -13.87 -8.65
N GLY A 31 6.38 -15.11 -8.98
CA GLY A 31 6.71 -16.30 -8.20
C GLY A 31 5.86 -16.43 -6.93
N SER A 32 5.98 -17.58 -6.26
CA SER A 32 5.21 -17.89 -5.05
C SER A 32 5.56 -16.97 -3.86
N ASP A 33 6.77 -16.43 -3.86
CA ASP A 33 7.31 -15.53 -2.83
C ASP A 33 7.19 -14.05 -3.19
N GLY A 34 6.71 -13.72 -4.40
CA GLY A 34 6.64 -12.37 -4.93
C GLY A 34 7.99 -11.76 -5.31
N LEU A 35 9.09 -12.52 -5.24
CA LEU A 35 10.46 -12.08 -5.48
C LEU A 35 11.12 -12.81 -6.65
N GLY A 36 10.37 -13.67 -7.35
CA GLY A 36 10.90 -14.46 -8.46
C GLY A 36 11.96 -15.49 -8.04
N GLY A 37 11.95 -15.92 -6.78
CA GLY A 37 12.91 -16.89 -6.23
C GLY A 37 14.24 -16.29 -5.81
N VAL A 38 14.36 -14.97 -5.75
CA VAL A 38 15.59 -14.31 -5.25
C VAL A 38 15.62 -14.33 -3.73
N GLU A 39 16.68 -14.90 -3.16
CA GLU A 39 16.90 -14.85 -1.72
C GLU A 39 17.36 -13.45 -1.29
N ILE A 40 16.56 -12.83 -0.43
CA ILE A 40 16.88 -11.52 0.16
C ILE A 40 17.08 -11.71 1.67
N PRO A 41 18.20 -11.25 2.25
CA PRO A 41 18.41 -11.29 3.69
C PRO A 41 17.27 -10.59 4.43
N ARG A 42 16.81 -11.18 5.53
CA ARG A 42 15.77 -10.57 6.36
C ARG A 42 16.27 -9.28 6.99
N SER A 43 15.42 -8.26 6.98
CA SER A 43 15.69 -7.05 7.76
C SER A 43 15.63 -7.35 9.25
N PRO A 44 16.56 -6.81 10.06
CA PRO A 44 16.42 -6.82 11.51
C PRO A 44 15.30 -5.89 12.00
N GLU A 45 14.85 -4.97 11.16
CA GLU A 45 13.80 -4.02 11.48
C GLU A 45 12.41 -4.60 11.16
N SER A 46 11.46 -4.32 12.04
CA SER A 46 10.07 -4.73 11.88
C SER A 46 9.20 -3.59 11.35
N ALA A 47 8.16 -3.95 10.62
CA ALA A 47 7.13 -2.99 10.25
C ALA A 47 6.34 -2.52 11.48
N ILE A 48 5.81 -1.31 11.42
CA ILE A 48 4.87 -0.78 12.41
C ILE A 48 3.57 -1.55 12.28
N THR A 49 3.20 -2.31 13.31
CA THR A 49 2.01 -3.18 13.31
C THR A 49 0.87 -2.60 14.12
N GLU A 50 1.18 -1.83 15.15
CA GLU A 50 0.20 -1.18 16.01
C GLU A 50 0.01 0.27 15.61
N LYS A 51 -1.24 0.75 15.63
CA LYS A 51 -1.59 2.14 15.30
C LYS A 51 -0.99 2.64 13.97
N GLY A 52 -0.91 1.75 12.99
CA GLY A 52 -0.29 2.07 11.70
C GLY A 52 -1.03 3.16 10.94
N PHE A 53 -2.35 3.18 10.99
CA PHE A 53 -3.16 4.21 10.32
C PHE A 53 -3.09 5.55 11.06
N GLU A 54 -3.04 5.56 12.39
CA GLU A 54 -2.79 6.79 13.17
C GLU A 54 -1.40 7.38 12.86
N PHE A 55 -0.39 6.52 12.70
CA PHE A 55 0.94 6.95 12.30
C PHE A 55 0.93 7.63 10.92
N ILE A 56 0.27 7.01 9.92
CA ILE A 56 0.10 7.60 8.58
C ILE A 56 -0.68 8.91 8.65
N HIS A 57 -1.80 8.94 9.38
CA HIS A 57 -2.60 10.13 9.60
C HIS A 57 -1.75 11.28 10.15
N LYS A 58 -0.96 11.03 11.19
CA LYS A 58 -0.07 12.01 11.79
C LYS A 58 0.94 12.58 10.78
N ILE A 59 1.53 11.74 9.93
CA ILE A 59 2.47 12.20 8.89
C ILE A 59 1.76 13.10 7.88
N ILE A 60 0.59 12.70 7.38
CA ILE A 60 -0.15 13.50 6.40
C ILE A 60 -0.60 14.83 7.00
N MET A 61 -1.06 14.81 8.24
CA MET A 61 -1.50 16.03 8.95
C MET A 61 -0.34 16.97 9.32
N SER A 62 0.89 16.46 9.42
CA SER A 62 2.07 17.31 9.64
C SER A 62 2.51 18.04 8.35
N GLN A 63 2.07 17.58 7.18
CA GLN A 63 2.43 18.13 5.87
C GLN A 63 1.20 18.19 4.94
N PRO A 64 0.14 18.91 5.32
CA PRO A 64 -1.11 18.92 4.57
C PRO A 64 -0.89 19.48 3.15
N GLY A 65 -1.47 18.80 2.17
CA GLY A 65 -1.35 19.19 0.76
C GLY A 65 0.03 18.90 0.13
N GLN A 66 0.94 18.21 0.81
CA GLN A 66 2.27 17.91 0.27
C GLN A 66 2.46 16.42 -0.07
N ILE A 67 1.71 15.54 0.60
CA ILE A 67 1.86 14.08 0.45
C ILE A 67 1.10 13.58 -0.79
N THR A 68 1.79 12.82 -1.62
CA THR A 68 1.17 12.03 -2.68
C THR A 68 0.97 10.59 -2.21
N TRP A 69 -0.27 10.10 -2.26
CA TRP A 69 -0.57 8.69 -2.05
C TRP A 69 -0.44 7.94 -3.38
N ALA A 70 0.50 7.03 -3.49
CA ALA A 70 0.65 6.13 -4.64
C ALA A 70 0.09 4.75 -4.29
N ASN A 71 -1.02 4.38 -4.90
CA ASN A 71 -1.67 3.09 -4.68
C ASN A 71 -1.31 2.13 -5.82
N THR A 72 -0.46 1.15 -5.55
CA THR A 72 0.06 0.20 -6.54
C THR A 72 -0.62 -1.18 -6.50
N GLY A 73 -1.55 -1.37 -5.59
CA GLY A 73 -2.33 -2.59 -5.41
C GLY A 73 -3.78 -2.29 -5.12
N SER A 74 -4.45 -3.14 -4.33
CA SER A 74 -5.85 -2.93 -3.96
C SER A 74 -6.05 -1.60 -3.19
N LEU A 75 -7.22 -1.02 -3.31
CA LEU A 75 -7.58 0.22 -2.61
C LEU A 75 -7.93 0.00 -1.13
N THR A 76 -7.80 -1.21 -0.62
CA THR A 76 -8.22 -1.59 0.74
C THR A 76 -7.63 -0.67 1.80
N ASN A 77 -6.30 -0.47 1.80
CA ASN A 77 -5.65 0.37 2.81
C ASN A 77 -6.09 1.84 2.70
N LEU A 78 -6.23 2.36 1.49
CA LEU A 78 -6.73 3.72 1.26
C LEU A 78 -8.17 3.88 1.76
N CYS A 79 -9.05 2.92 1.45
CA CYS A 79 -10.43 2.92 1.93
C CYS A 79 -10.50 2.84 3.46
N MET A 80 -9.67 1.99 4.08
CA MET A 80 -9.68 1.84 5.54
C MET A 80 -9.21 3.10 6.24
N ILE A 81 -8.13 3.72 5.79
CA ILE A 81 -7.63 4.94 6.41
C ILE A 81 -8.59 6.12 6.24
N LEU A 82 -9.22 6.27 5.07
CA LEU A 82 -10.21 7.32 4.84
C LEU A 82 -11.51 7.09 5.60
N ARG A 83 -11.85 5.83 5.89
CA ARG A 83 -13.00 5.49 6.73
C ARG A 83 -12.74 5.85 8.19
N GLU A 84 -11.52 5.62 8.68
CA GLU A 84 -11.12 5.94 10.05
C GLU A 84 -10.84 7.44 10.23
N PHE A 85 -10.23 8.07 9.23
CA PHE A 85 -9.83 9.48 9.22
C PHE A 85 -10.35 10.20 7.97
N PRO A 86 -11.66 10.54 7.90
CA PRO A 86 -12.27 11.15 6.71
C PRO A 86 -11.68 12.52 6.33
N ASP A 87 -11.10 13.22 7.30
CA ASP A 87 -10.44 14.51 7.11
C ASP A 87 -9.24 14.44 6.16
N LEU A 88 -8.61 13.27 6.02
CA LEU A 88 -7.47 13.08 5.14
C LEU A 88 -7.82 13.28 3.66
N LEU A 89 -9.07 13.11 3.25
CA LEU A 89 -9.47 13.21 1.84
C LEU A 89 -9.04 14.54 1.21
N THR A 90 -9.07 15.62 1.97
CA THR A 90 -8.67 16.96 1.52
C THR A 90 -7.22 17.32 1.84
N LYS A 91 -6.46 16.40 2.46
CA LYS A 91 -5.10 16.65 2.93
C LYS A 91 -4.02 16.06 2.02
N PHE A 92 -4.39 15.22 1.06
CA PHE A 92 -3.44 14.76 0.04
C PHE A 92 -3.15 15.85 -0.99
N LYS A 93 -1.91 15.90 -1.45
CA LYS A 93 -1.55 16.65 -2.67
C LYS A 93 -2.22 16.03 -3.88
N ARG A 94 -2.19 14.71 -3.97
CA ARG A 94 -2.85 13.89 -4.99
C ARG A 94 -2.92 12.43 -4.54
N ILE A 95 -3.84 11.69 -5.13
CA ILE A 95 -3.90 10.25 -5.05
C ILE A 95 -3.66 9.71 -6.46
N VAL A 96 -2.67 8.84 -6.60
CA VAL A 96 -2.31 8.17 -7.86
C VAL A 96 -2.63 6.69 -7.71
N ILE A 97 -3.38 6.13 -8.63
CA ILE A 97 -3.85 4.75 -8.56
C ILE A 97 -3.35 4.01 -9.80
N MET A 98 -2.67 2.89 -9.58
CA MET A 98 -2.40 1.90 -10.62
C MET A 98 -3.57 0.92 -10.66
N GLY A 99 -4.37 0.99 -11.70
CA GLY A 99 -5.55 0.14 -11.87
C GLY A 99 -6.57 0.75 -12.81
N GLY A 100 -7.65 0.01 -13.01
CA GLY A 100 -8.70 0.36 -13.96
C GLY A 100 -8.43 -0.11 -15.39
N SER A 101 -9.50 -0.30 -16.16
CA SER A 101 -9.41 -0.61 -17.58
C SER A 101 -10.59 0.01 -18.33
N THR A 102 -10.38 0.30 -19.63
CA THR A 102 -11.44 0.79 -20.53
C THR A 102 -12.07 -0.30 -21.38
N GLY A 103 -11.74 -1.54 -21.11
CA GLY A 103 -12.24 -2.70 -21.84
C GLY A 103 -12.05 -3.95 -20.99
N ARG A 104 -11.36 -4.96 -21.52
CA ARG A 104 -11.02 -6.17 -20.79
C ARG A 104 -9.74 -5.94 -20.00
N GLY A 105 -9.83 -5.98 -18.66
CA GLY A 105 -8.67 -5.95 -17.78
C GLY A 105 -7.78 -7.20 -17.93
N ASN A 106 -6.54 -7.11 -17.47
CA ASN A 106 -5.58 -8.23 -17.54
C ASN A 106 -5.62 -9.14 -16.30
N ARG A 107 -6.19 -8.66 -15.19
CA ARG A 107 -6.31 -9.40 -13.91
C ARG A 107 -7.77 -9.68 -13.58
N THR A 108 -8.58 -8.64 -13.65
CA THR A 108 -10.02 -8.68 -13.42
C THR A 108 -10.72 -7.89 -14.53
N PRO A 109 -12.05 -7.98 -14.68
CA PRO A 109 -12.76 -7.13 -15.64
C PRO A 109 -12.58 -5.63 -15.42
N ALA A 110 -12.17 -5.23 -14.21
CA ALA A 110 -11.96 -3.82 -13.84
C ALA A 110 -10.48 -3.38 -13.87
N ALA A 111 -9.53 -4.31 -13.95
CA ALA A 111 -8.09 -4.00 -13.90
C ALA A 111 -7.22 -5.06 -14.58
#